data_144abebb5b35c41b2546341661b05ab2
#
_entry.id   144abebb5b35c41b2546341661b05ab2
#
_cell.length_a   1.000
_cell.length_b   1.000
_cell.length_c   1.000
_cell.angle_alpha   90.00
_cell.angle_beta   90.00
_cell.angle_gamma   90.00
#
_symmetry.space_group_name_H-M   'P 1'
#
loop_
_entity.id
_entity.type
_entity.pdbx_description
1 polymer ?
#
loop_
_entity_poly.entity_id
_entity_poly.type
_entity_poly.pdbx_seq_one_letter_code
_entity_poly.pdbx_strand_id
1 'polypeptide(L)'
;VENINNFTDLMKQNGIHAEIISILSGQFTLHNTATIKEEVIPYLKGGEEVHVSLEDDIPSQCTTPYFSEHAIYSTLTGRFGLTSESHAAMDDWIHKLLEKLKLDRDKPTLVIGIGENIYIPSRIALALGKHTKIQTTTRSPIFAKKEEHYPIKSKCKFILPDSNGVEQYLYNVAEHEFEQILVVAESVKNKETWSPLLSYLHSKGSVTWLSLTSPSNKGG
;
A
#
# COMPACT_ATOMS: atom_id res chain seq x y z
N VAL A 1 6.84 -24.72 14.60
CA VAL A 1 6.30 -26.04 14.91
C VAL A 1 5.35 -25.94 16.10
N GLU A 2 5.76 -25.37 17.24
CA GLU A 2 4.94 -25.27 18.46
C GLU A 2 3.59 -24.55 18.21
N ASN A 3 3.57 -23.43 17.52
CA ASN A 3 2.34 -22.68 17.20
C ASN A 3 1.39 -23.48 16.29
N ILE A 4 1.94 -24.30 15.38
CA ILE A 4 1.13 -25.16 14.51
C ILE A 4 0.47 -26.25 15.33
N ASN A 5 1.20 -26.89 16.22
CA ASN A 5 0.68 -27.94 17.10
C ASN A 5 -0.41 -27.37 18.02
N ASN A 6 -0.16 -26.22 18.66
CA ASN A 6 -1.13 -25.55 19.50
C ASN A 6 -2.43 -25.21 18.76
N PHE A 7 -2.31 -24.72 17.50
CA PHE A 7 -3.47 -24.47 16.66
C PHE A 7 -4.25 -25.74 16.33
N THR A 8 -3.54 -26.80 15.93
CA THR A 8 -4.17 -28.09 15.58
C THR A 8 -4.87 -28.70 16.80
N ASP A 9 -4.26 -28.63 17.97
CA ASP A 9 -4.83 -29.11 19.21
C ASP A 9 -6.08 -28.31 19.62
N LEU A 10 -6.04 -26.99 19.46
CA LEU A 10 -7.20 -26.14 19.69
C LEU A 10 -8.37 -26.48 18.77
N MET A 11 -8.12 -26.70 17.48
CA MET A 11 -9.14 -27.10 16.52
C MET A 11 -9.76 -28.45 16.92
N LYS A 12 -8.91 -29.43 17.25
CA LYS A 12 -9.34 -30.75 17.69
C LYS A 12 -10.20 -30.72 18.96
N GLN A 13 -9.81 -29.91 19.95
CA GLN A 13 -10.57 -29.71 21.18
C GLN A 13 -11.96 -29.13 20.93
N ASN A 14 -12.13 -28.38 19.87
CA ASN A 14 -13.41 -27.79 19.44
C ASN A 14 -14.15 -28.67 18.42
N GLY A 15 -13.73 -29.90 18.19
CA GLY A 15 -14.37 -30.82 17.25
C GLY A 15 -14.20 -30.46 15.77
N ILE A 16 -13.22 -29.60 15.46
CA ILE A 16 -12.93 -29.14 14.11
C ILE A 16 -11.79 -29.97 13.53
N HIS A 17 -12.02 -30.62 12.39
CA HIS A 17 -10.97 -31.26 11.62
C HIS A 17 -10.21 -30.19 10.80
N ALA A 18 -8.94 -30.01 11.08
CA ALA A 18 -8.09 -29.04 10.39
C ALA A 18 -6.90 -29.73 9.74
N GLU A 19 -6.69 -29.50 8.45
CA GLU A 19 -5.50 -29.92 7.73
C GLU A 19 -4.62 -28.70 7.45
N ILE A 20 -3.31 -28.82 7.70
CA ILE A 20 -2.35 -27.75 7.45
C ILE A 20 -1.56 -28.08 6.20
N ILE A 21 -1.73 -27.24 5.18
CA ILE A 21 -0.98 -27.33 3.93
C ILE A 21 0.10 -26.25 3.94
N SER A 22 1.36 -26.67 3.83
CA SER A 22 2.50 -25.75 3.72
C SER A 22 3.12 -25.88 2.33
N ILE A 23 3.21 -24.76 1.62
CA ILE A 23 3.88 -24.71 0.30
C ILE A 23 5.40 -24.79 0.48
N LEU A 24 5.91 -24.21 1.57
CA LEU A 24 7.31 -24.21 1.94
C LEU A 24 7.44 -24.35 3.45
N SER A 25 8.30 -25.23 3.89
CA SER A 25 8.70 -25.33 5.29
C SER A 25 10.19 -25.29 5.42
N GLY A 26 10.68 -24.68 6.50
CA GLY A 26 12.10 -24.56 6.79
C GLY A 26 12.38 -24.44 8.27
N GLN A 27 13.63 -24.64 8.64
CA GLN A 27 14.13 -24.45 9.99
C GLN A 27 15.11 -23.27 10.00
N PHE A 28 14.89 -22.33 10.88
CA PHE A 28 15.81 -21.23 11.11
C PHE A 28 16.74 -21.54 12.28
N THR A 29 18.03 -21.44 12.05
CA THR A 29 19.04 -21.65 13.10
C THR A 29 19.92 -20.40 13.20
N LEU A 30 19.92 -19.77 14.36
CA LEU A 30 20.79 -18.63 14.63
C LEU A 30 22.13 -19.13 15.19
N HIS A 31 23.19 -18.99 14.40
CA HIS A 31 24.54 -19.42 14.81
C HIS A 31 25.33 -18.35 15.55
N ASN A 32 24.90 -17.09 15.48
CA ASN A 32 25.59 -15.98 16.14
C ASN A 32 24.58 -14.91 16.59
N THR A 33 24.78 -14.38 17.79
CA THR A 33 23.97 -13.31 18.39
C THR A 33 24.59 -11.93 18.18
N ALA A 34 25.35 -11.73 17.11
CA ALA A 34 25.91 -10.42 16.79
C ALA A 34 24.79 -9.37 16.69
N THR A 35 25.00 -8.24 17.34
CA THR A 35 24.07 -7.12 17.29
C THR A 35 24.06 -6.56 15.88
N ILE A 36 22.95 -6.75 15.16
CA ILE A 36 22.74 -6.17 13.84
C ILE A 36 22.36 -4.70 14.06
N LYS A 37 23.21 -3.78 13.61
CA LYS A 37 22.89 -2.34 13.62
C LYS A 37 22.22 -1.98 12.32
N GLU A 38 21.03 -1.40 12.42
CA GLU A 38 20.32 -0.84 11.28
C GLU A 38 20.90 0.53 10.91
N GLU A 39 21.00 0.82 9.61
CA GLU A 39 21.39 2.15 9.14
C GLU A 39 20.35 3.21 9.55
N VAL A 40 20.79 4.45 9.75
CA VAL A 40 19.90 5.56 10.13
C VAL A 40 18.89 5.80 9.01
N ILE A 41 17.62 5.71 9.37
CA ILE A 41 16.51 5.90 8.44
C ILE A 41 16.20 7.39 8.35
N PRO A 42 16.19 8.00 7.15
CA PRO A 42 15.82 9.41 7.01
C PRO A 42 14.35 9.62 7.39
N TYR A 43 14.11 10.60 8.26
CA TYR A 43 12.77 11.11 8.57
C TYR A 43 12.50 12.36 7.74
N LEU A 44 11.39 12.40 7.02
CA LEU A 44 11.15 13.34 5.94
C LEU A 44 10.21 14.49 6.33
N LYS A 45 10.49 15.71 5.85
CA LYS A 45 9.70 16.93 6.14
C LYS A 45 9.43 17.76 4.85
N GLY A 46 8.17 18.12 4.59
CA GLY A 46 7.61 19.21 3.73
C GLY A 46 7.86 19.29 2.19
N GLY A 47 6.87 19.65 1.36
CA GLY A 47 6.93 19.93 -0.09
C GLY A 47 5.59 20.25 -0.78
N GLU A 48 5.57 20.69 -2.06
CA GLU A 48 4.37 21.08 -2.85
C GLU A 48 3.75 19.91 -3.64
N GLU A 49 2.42 19.94 -3.89
CA GLU A 49 1.65 18.80 -4.42
C GLU A 49 0.78 19.15 -5.63
N VAL A 50 0.63 18.18 -6.58
CA VAL A 50 -0.48 18.13 -7.53
C VAL A 50 -1.49 17.09 -7.04
N HIS A 51 -2.71 17.53 -6.74
CA HIS A 51 -3.78 16.66 -6.24
C HIS A 51 -4.86 16.47 -7.30
N VAL A 52 -5.21 15.21 -7.58
CA VAL A 52 -6.37 14.82 -8.38
C VAL A 52 -7.36 14.12 -7.46
N SER A 53 -8.57 14.67 -7.32
CA SER A 53 -9.68 14.05 -6.63
C SER A 53 -10.67 13.51 -7.64
N LEU A 54 -11.13 12.28 -7.45
CA LEU A 54 -12.17 11.64 -8.26
C LEU A 54 -13.41 11.47 -7.39
N GLU A 55 -14.26 12.49 -7.35
CA GLU A 55 -15.45 12.46 -6.48
C GLU A 55 -16.61 11.66 -7.07
N ASP A 56 -16.75 11.67 -8.41
CA ASP A 56 -17.98 11.24 -9.07
C ASP A 56 -17.92 9.88 -9.80
N ASP A 57 -16.73 9.27 -9.93
CA ASP A 57 -16.54 8.13 -10.83
C ASP A 57 -16.30 6.77 -10.12
N ILE A 58 -16.36 6.71 -8.79
CA ILE A 58 -16.03 5.48 -8.05
C ILE A 58 -17.26 4.58 -7.99
N PRO A 59 -17.19 3.35 -8.55
CA PRO A 59 -18.30 2.42 -8.42
C PRO A 59 -18.50 2.04 -6.96
N SER A 60 -19.65 2.40 -6.43
CA SER A 60 -20.18 2.10 -5.09
C SER A 60 -19.25 2.35 -3.88
N GLN A 61 -19.58 3.35 -3.10
CA GLN A 61 -19.05 3.54 -1.74
C GLN A 61 -19.86 2.67 -0.79
N CYS A 62 -19.18 1.95 0.10
CA CYS A 62 -19.83 1.14 1.13
C CYS A 62 -19.42 1.63 2.51
N THR A 63 -20.42 2.01 3.31
CA THR A 63 -20.27 2.10 4.76
C THR A 63 -20.55 0.74 5.36
N THR A 64 -19.56 0.10 5.98
CA THR A 64 -19.82 -1.16 6.66
C THR A 64 -20.14 -0.92 8.12
N PRO A 65 -21.12 -1.63 8.71
CA PRO A 65 -21.52 -1.45 10.10
C PRO A 65 -20.45 -1.87 11.12
N TYR A 66 -19.37 -2.51 10.67
CA TYR A 66 -18.29 -3.01 11.53
C TYR A 66 -17.15 -2.00 11.74
N PHE A 67 -17.16 -0.88 11.03
CA PHE A 67 -16.14 0.17 11.14
C PHE A 67 -16.82 1.46 11.62
N SER A 68 -16.06 2.33 12.30
CA SER A 68 -16.60 3.57 12.83
C SER A 68 -17.42 4.31 11.78
N GLU A 69 -18.50 4.97 12.19
CA GLU A 69 -19.45 5.72 11.33
C GLU A 69 -18.79 6.73 10.37
N HIS A 70 -17.49 6.97 10.52
CA HIS A 70 -16.71 7.93 9.75
C HIS A 70 -15.74 7.29 8.74
N ALA A 71 -15.67 5.96 8.67
CA ALA A 71 -14.79 5.27 7.73
C ALA A 71 -15.55 4.90 6.45
N ILE A 72 -15.21 5.58 5.35
CA ILE A 72 -15.73 5.27 4.02
C ILE A 72 -14.70 4.38 3.33
N TYR A 73 -15.11 3.16 2.97
CA TYR A 73 -14.30 2.23 2.19
C TYR A 73 -14.93 2.01 0.82
N SER A 74 -14.10 1.95 -0.21
CA SER A 74 -14.55 1.47 -1.50
C SER A 74 -14.81 -0.04 -1.44
N THR A 75 -15.92 -0.50 -2.01
CA THR A 75 -16.26 -1.93 -2.09
C THR A 75 -15.29 -2.72 -2.96
N LEU A 76 -14.57 -2.05 -3.86
CA LEU A 76 -13.70 -2.68 -4.84
C LEU A 76 -12.21 -2.70 -4.42
N THR A 77 -11.90 -2.48 -3.15
CA THR A 77 -10.49 -2.44 -2.65
C THR A 77 -9.84 -3.82 -2.53
N GLY A 78 -10.60 -4.90 -2.71
CA GLY A 78 -10.11 -6.27 -2.50
C GLY A 78 -10.06 -6.70 -1.03
N ARG A 79 -10.55 -5.90 -0.08
CA ARG A 79 -10.72 -6.29 1.34
C ARG A 79 -11.76 -7.37 1.52
N PHE A 80 -12.76 -7.37 0.66
CA PHE A 80 -13.85 -8.32 0.63
C PHE A 80 -13.77 -9.13 -0.66
N GLY A 81 -14.46 -10.28 -0.70
CA GLY A 81 -14.52 -11.08 -1.92
C GLY A 81 -15.06 -10.26 -3.10
N LEU A 82 -14.43 -10.43 -4.26
CA LEU A 82 -14.83 -9.81 -5.51
C LEU A 82 -15.31 -10.88 -6.48
N THR A 83 -16.37 -10.58 -7.22
CA THR A 83 -16.85 -11.43 -8.32
C THR A 83 -16.10 -11.12 -9.62
N SER A 84 -16.22 -11.99 -10.61
CA SER A 84 -15.64 -11.78 -11.94
C SER A 84 -16.16 -10.49 -12.59
N GLU A 85 -17.45 -10.18 -12.38
CA GLU A 85 -18.08 -8.95 -12.87
C GLU A 85 -17.51 -7.71 -12.19
N SER A 86 -17.23 -7.80 -10.87
CA SER A 86 -16.57 -6.71 -10.13
C SER A 86 -15.16 -6.45 -10.64
N HIS A 87 -14.41 -7.50 -10.98
CA HIS A 87 -13.08 -7.35 -11.60
C HIS A 87 -13.16 -6.68 -12.97
N ALA A 88 -14.10 -7.09 -13.84
CA ALA A 88 -14.28 -6.50 -15.14
C ALA A 88 -14.68 -5.00 -15.04
N ALA A 89 -15.62 -4.67 -14.17
CA ALA A 89 -16.03 -3.29 -13.91
C ALA A 89 -14.86 -2.42 -13.40
N MET A 90 -13.99 -3.00 -12.58
CA MET A 90 -12.76 -2.32 -12.09
C MET A 90 -11.79 -2.04 -13.23
N ASP A 91 -11.60 -2.98 -14.15
CA ASP A 91 -10.71 -2.80 -15.29
C ASP A 91 -11.22 -1.70 -16.23
N ASP A 92 -12.51 -1.68 -16.52
CA ASP A 92 -13.15 -0.63 -17.33
C ASP A 92 -13.00 0.76 -16.66
N TRP A 93 -13.18 0.81 -15.36
CA TRP A 93 -12.99 2.04 -14.59
C TRP A 93 -11.52 2.51 -14.62
N ILE A 94 -10.57 1.60 -14.46
CA ILE A 94 -9.14 1.91 -14.50
C ILE A 94 -8.73 2.46 -15.87
N HIS A 95 -9.24 1.90 -16.97
CA HIS A 95 -8.96 2.43 -18.30
C HIS A 95 -9.40 3.89 -18.45
N LYS A 96 -10.62 4.23 -18.01
CA LYS A 96 -11.13 5.60 -18.00
C LYS A 96 -10.33 6.52 -17.07
N LEU A 97 -9.91 6.01 -15.91
CA LEU A 97 -9.07 6.73 -14.96
C LEU A 97 -7.72 7.11 -15.60
N LEU A 98 -7.06 6.18 -16.27
CA LEU A 98 -5.75 6.42 -16.88
C LEU A 98 -5.80 7.49 -17.97
N GLU A 99 -6.89 7.59 -18.72
CA GLU A 99 -7.11 8.68 -19.68
C GLU A 99 -7.16 10.06 -18.99
N LYS A 100 -7.79 10.13 -17.80
CA LYS A 100 -7.87 11.37 -17.01
C LYS A 100 -6.55 11.74 -16.37
N LEU A 101 -5.79 10.77 -15.86
CA LEU A 101 -4.51 10.98 -15.15
C LEU A 101 -3.39 11.45 -16.08
N LYS A 102 -3.52 11.27 -17.40
CA LYS A 102 -2.52 11.68 -18.41
C LYS A 102 -1.10 11.19 -18.12
N LEU A 103 -0.98 10.01 -17.51
CA LEU A 103 0.32 9.38 -17.29
C LEU A 103 0.86 8.80 -18.59
N ASP A 104 2.14 9.03 -18.82
CA ASP A 104 2.85 8.52 -19.99
C ASP A 104 3.28 7.06 -19.74
N ARG A 105 2.79 6.13 -20.55
CA ARG A 105 3.05 4.69 -20.40
C ARG A 105 4.48 4.28 -20.78
N ASP A 106 5.19 5.11 -21.49
CA ASP A 106 6.56 4.84 -21.90
C ASP A 106 7.59 5.30 -20.86
N LYS A 107 7.15 6.01 -19.84
CA LYS A 107 7.99 6.53 -18.76
C LYS A 107 8.10 5.58 -17.57
N PRO A 108 9.31 5.48 -16.96
CA PRO A 108 9.48 4.77 -15.70
C PRO A 108 8.53 5.32 -14.63
N THR A 109 7.56 4.51 -14.22
CA THR A 109 6.50 4.90 -13.32
C THR A 109 6.49 4.05 -12.05
N LEU A 110 6.31 4.69 -10.90
CA LEU A 110 6.06 4.03 -9.63
C LEU A 110 4.62 4.26 -9.19
N VAL A 111 3.87 3.20 -8.95
CA VAL A 111 2.55 3.26 -8.30
C VAL A 111 2.70 2.87 -6.84
N ILE A 112 2.21 3.72 -5.94
CA ILE A 112 2.30 3.49 -4.49
C ILE A 112 0.90 3.40 -3.90
N GLY A 113 0.55 2.24 -3.36
CA GLY A 113 -0.64 2.08 -2.53
C GLY A 113 -0.39 2.51 -1.09
N ILE A 114 -1.25 3.33 -0.52
CA ILE A 114 -1.12 3.79 0.86
C ILE A 114 -1.78 2.80 1.83
N GLY A 115 -1.05 2.45 2.87
CA GLY A 115 -1.47 1.45 3.86
C GLY A 115 -1.54 0.05 3.23
N GLU A 116 -2.61 -0.66 3.48
CA GLU A 116 -2.84 -2.01 2.94
C GLU A 116 -3.63 -2.00 1.61
N ASN A 117 -3.74 -0.83 0.96
CA ASN A 117 -4.40 -0.70 -0.34
C ASN A 117 -3.47 -1.22 -1.44
N ILE A 118 -3.58 -2.51 -1.75
CA ILE A 118 -2.72 -3.19 -2.73
C ILE A 118 -3.47 -3.44 -4.03
N TYR A 119 -4.74 -3.83 -3.98
CA TYR A 119 -5.48 -4.34 -5.13
C TYR A 119 -5.64 -3.30 -6.24
N ILE A 120 -6.26 -2.14 -5.94
CA ILE A 120 -6.46 -1.08 -6.94
C ILE A 120 -5.14 -0.55 -7.51
N PRO A 121 -4.12 -0.22 -6.70
CA PRO A 121 -2.80 0.15 -7.20
C PRO A 121 -2.16 -0.91 -8.11
N SER A 122 -2.32 -2.21 -7.79
CA SER A 122 -1.82 -3.30 -8.63
C SER A 122 -2.50 -3.36 -9.98
N ARG A 123 -3.82 -3.19 -10.01
CA ARG A 123 -4.59 -3.15 -11.27
C ARG A 123 -4.21 -1.94 -12.14
N ILE A 124 -4.00 -0.78 -11.52
CA ILE A 124 -3.50 0.43 -12.19
C ILE A 124 -2.10 0.18 -12.77
N ALA A 125 -1.20 -0.39 -11.99
CA ALA A 125 0.16 -0.68 -12.44
C ALA A 125 0.18 -1.66 -13.62
N LEU A 126 -0.66 -2.71 -13.58
CA LEU A 126 -0.82 -3.64 -14.71
C LEU A 126 -1.32 -2.93 -15.97
N ALA A 127 -2.30 -2.05 -15.85
CA ALA A 127 -2.87 -1.32 -16.97
C ALA A 127 -1.92 -0.26 -17.55
N LEU A 128 -1.01 0.30 -16.74
CA LEU A 128 0.07 1.18 -17.21
C LEU A 128 1.14 0.41 -18.00
N GLY A 129 1.46 -0.82 -17.60
CA GLY A 129 2.30 -1.73 -18.38
C GLY A 129 3.75 -1.88 -17.88
N LYS A 130 4.63 -2.32 -18.78
CA LYS A 130 5.96 -2.88 -18.47
C LYS A 130 6.96 -1.93 -17.80
N HIS A 131 6.79 -0.62 -17.94
CA HIS A 131 7.67 0.39 -17.34
C HIS A 131 7.22 0.80 -15.94
N THR A 132 6.20 0.13 -15.40
CA THR A 132 5.61 0.44 -14.10
C THR A 132 6.06 -0.53 -13.03
N LYS A 133 6.46 0.01 -11.88
CA LYS A 133 6.69 -0.73 -10.65
C LYS A 133 5.61 -0.38 -9.64
N ILE A 134 5.34 -1.31 -8.73
CA ILE A 134 4.39 -1.10 -7.64
C ILE A 134 5.06 -1.28 -6.28
N GLN A 135 4.69 -0.45 -5.33
CA GLN A 135 5.00 -0.58 -3.93
C GLN A 135 3.76 -0.24 -3.08
N THR A 136 3.77 -0.66 -1.83
CA THR A 136 2.79 -0.23 -0.84
C THR A 136 3.50 0.26 0.41
N THR A 137 2.87 1.18 1.12
CA THR A 137 3.34 1.52 2.47
C THR A 137 2.88 0.45 3.45
N THR A 138 3.65 0.21 4.50
CA THR A 138 3.34 -0.82 5.49
C THR A 138 3.75 -0.38 6.89
N ARG A 139 3.11 -0.96 7.91
CA ARG A 139 3.50 -0.77 9.33
C ARG A 139 4.63 -1.70 9.75
N SER A 140 5.00 -2.69 8.93
CA SER A 140 6.01 -3.68 9.26
C SER A 140 7.41 -3.11 9.14
N PRO A 141 8.20 -3.04 10.23
CA PRO A 141 9.55 -2.50 10.22
C PRO A 141 10.55 -3.56 9.73
N ILE A 142 10.58 -3.79 8.41
CA ILE A 142 11.51 -4.75 7.80
C ILE A 142 12.93 -4.17 7.88
N PHE A 143 13.90 -5.00 8.23
CA PHE A 143 15.31 -4.65 8.22
C PHE A 143 15.76 -4.32 6.79
N ALA A 144 16.49 -3.21 6.63
CA ALA A 144 17.05 -2.81 5.34
C ALA A 144 18.58 -2.81 5.42
N LYS A 145 19.23 -3.38 4.40
CA LYS A 145 20.69 -3.44 4.30
C LYS A 145 21.14 -3.31 2.86
N LYS A 146 22.01 -2.36 2.57
CA LYS A 146 22.57 -2.15 1.24
C LYS A 146 23.64 -3.20 0.92
N GLU A 147 23.19 -4.43 0.66
CA GLU A 147 24.03 -5.59 0.37
C GLU A 147 23.52 -6.27 -0.92
N GLU A 148 24.43 -6.85 -1.72
CA GLU A 148 24.13 -7.30 -3.08
C GLU A 148 22.97 -8.28 -3.15
N HIS A 149 22.96 -9.30 -2.30
CA HIS A 149 21.93 -10.34 -2.30
C HIS A 149 20.79 -10.10 -1.30
N TYR A 150 20.78 -8.94 -0.60
CA TYR A 150 19.69 -8.63 0.32
C TYR A 150 18.55 -7.91 -0.41
N PRO A 151 17.30 -8.36 -0.29
CA PRO A 151 16.20 -7.86 -1.12
C PRO A 151 15.74 -6.46 -0.75
N ILE A 152 15.88 -6.05 0.52
CA ILE A 152 15.45 -4.73 1.00
C ILE A 152 16.69 -3.86 1.26
N LYS A 153 17.00 -2.99 0.30
CA LYS A 153 18.24 -2.18 0.31
C LYS A 153 18.05 -0.80 0.92
N SER A 154 16.84 -0.27 0.88
CA SER A 154 16.51 1.00 1.50
C SER A 154 15.12 1.01 2.09
N LYS A 155 14.90 1.92 3.04
CA LYS A 155 13.57 2.25 3.55
C LYS A 155 13.51 3.71 3.95
N CYS A 156 12.31 4.30 3.89
CA CYS A 156 12.00 5.53 4.57
C CYS A 156 10.84 5.32 5.55
N LYS A 157 10.82 6.15 6.59
CA LYS A 157 9.84 6.10 7.67
C LYS A 157 9.09 7.42 7.74
N PHE A 158 7.79 7.36 7.92
CA PHE A 158 6.92 8.50 8.07
C PHE A 158 5.69 8.13 8.91
N ILE A 159 4.96 9.14 9.37
CA ILE A 159 3.68 8.95 10.06
C ILE A 159 2.58 9.38 9.10
N LEU A 160 1.62 8.49 8.88
CA LEU A 160 0.40 8.87 8.19
C LEU A 160 -0.55 9.55 9.17
N PRO A 161 -1.13 10.68 8.80
CA PRO A 161 -1.99 11.48 9.69
C PRO A 161 -3.19 10.74 10.22
N ASP A 162 -3.79 9.93 9.35
CA ASP A 162 -5.01 9.17 9.67
C ASP A 162 -4.71 7.86 10.41
N SER A 163 -3.45 7.61 10.77
CA SER A 163 -2.98 6.37 11.40
C SER A 163 -2.87 6.45 12.93
N ASN A 164 -3.41 7.49 13.57
CA ASN A 164 -3.25 7.72 15.02
C ASN A 164 -1.78 7.69 15.49
N GLY A 165 -0.87 8.25 14.69
CA GLY A 165 0.56 8.31 15.01
C GLY A 165 1.33 7.02 14.73
N VAL A 166 0.73 6.04 14.04
CA VAL A 166 1.42 4.80 13.69
C VAL A 166 2.44 5.04 12.58
N GLU A 167 3.67 4.61 12.81
CA GLU A 167 4.75 4.65 11.83
C GLU A 167 4.44 3.78 10.62
N GLN A 168 4.77 4.30 9.43
CA GLN A 168 4.68 3.62 8.16
C GLN A 168 6.05 3.59 7.50
N TYR A 169 6.27 2.60 6.68
CA TYR A 169 7.51 2.39 5.95
C TYR A 169 7.23 2.24 4.45
N LEU A 170 8.16 2.72 3.65
CA LEU A 170 8.21 2.50 2.21
C LEU A 170 9.62 2.02 1.85
N TYR A 171 9.71 0.97 1.04
CA TYR A 171 10.94 0.23 0.78
C TYR A 171 11.41 0.36 -0.66
N ASN A 172 12.74 0.31 -0.88
CA ASN A 172 13.38 0.19 -2.19
C ASN A 172 13.02 1.28 -3.22
N VAL A 173 12.62 2.46 -2.78
CA VAL A 173 12.35 3.58 -3.70
C VAL A 173 13.65 4.30 -4.09
N ALA A 174 14.63 4.32 -3.18
CA ALA A 174 15.89 5.01 -3.41
C ALA A 174 16.78 4.34 -4.47
N GLU A 175 16.58 3.05 -4.74
CA GLU A 175 17.37 2.24 -5.69
C GLU A 175 16.94 2.41 -7.14
N HIS A 176 15.89 3.17 -7.41
CA HIS A 176 15.34 3.35 -8.74
C HIS A 176 15.15 4.83 -9.06
N GLU A 177 15.26 5.14 -10.33
CA GLU A 177 14.88 6.43 -10.90
C GLU A 177 13.49 6.31 -11.52
N PHE A 178 12.60 7.24 -11.16
CA PHE A 178 11.26 7.32 -11.70
C PHE A 178 11.03 8.70 -12.31
N GLU A 179 10.35 8.76 -13.44
CA GLU A 179 9.91 10.04 -14.00
C GLU A 179 8.52 10.41 -13.48
N GLN A 180 7.70 9.41 -13.19
CA GLN A 180 6.33 9.58 -12.69
C GLN A 180 6.07 8.72 -11.48
N ILE A 181 5.37 9.27 -10.50
CA ILE A 181 4.96 8.57 -9.29
C ILE A 181 3.48 8.82 -9.07
N LEU A 182 2.68 7.75 -9.04
CA LEU A 182 1.26 7.80 -8.71
C LEU A 182 1.04 7.28 -7.30
N VAL A 183 0.60 8.13 -6.40
CA VAL A 183 0.23 7.75 -5.03
C VAL A 183 -1.28 7.52 -4.96
N VAL A 184 -1.69 6.34 -4.53
CA VAL A 184 -3.10 5.93 -4.46
C VAL A 184 -3.50 5.70 -3.02
N ALA A 185 -4.39 6.55 -2.51
CA ALA A 185 -4.96 6.44 -1.17
C ALA A 185 -6.47 6.16 -1.23
N GLU A 186 -7.00 5.40 -0.28
CA GLU A 186 -8.45 5.18 -0.19
C GLU A 186 -9.19 6.48 0.14
N SER A 187 -8.71 7.21 1.15
CA SER A 187 -9.25 8.52 1.50
C SER A 187 -8.15 9.42 2.07
N VAL A 188 -8.31 10.71 1.92
CA VAL A 188 -7.43 11.73 2.47
C VAL A 188 -8.27 12.71 3.26
N LYS A 189 -8.12 12.72 4.59
CA LYS A 189 -8.86 13.64 5.47
C LYS A 189 -8.20 15.00 5.56
N ASN A 190 -6.88 15.03 5.63
CA ASN A 190 -6.10 16.27 5.73
C ASN A 190 -4.83 16.18 4.87
N LYS A 191 -4.72 17.02 3.84
CA LYS A 191 -3.61 17.04 2.88
C LYS A 191 -2.28 17.45 3.51
N GLU A 192 -2.28 18.39 4.43
CA GLU A 192 -1.06 18.98 5.01
C GLU A 192 -0.21 17.94 5.73
N THR A 193 -0.85 16.93 6.28
CA THR A 193 -0.22 15.89 7.07
C THR A 193 0.49 14.82 6.24
N TRP A 194 0.29 14.80 4.92
CA TRP A 194 0.97 13.91 3.98
C TRP A 194 2.30 14.47 3.47
N SER A 195 2.54 15.72 3.77
CA SER A 195 3.70 16.50 3.33
C SER A 195 5.05 15.76 3.47
N PRO A 196 5.37 15.04 4.56
CA PRO A 196 6.67 14.35 4.66
C PRO A 196 6.91 13.29 3.59
N LEU A 197 5.91 12.44 3.31
CA LEU A 197 6.02 11.42 2.28
C LEU A 197 6.14 12.05 0.91
N LEU A 198 5.30 13.03 0.61
CA LEU A 198 5.23 13.66 -0.69
C LEU A 198 6.51 14.41 -1.06
N SER A 199 7.15 15.08 -0.12
CA SER A 199 8.45 15.72 -0.35
C SER A 199 9.53 14.74 -0.74
N TYR A 200 9.56 13.60 -0.08
CA TYR A 200 10.48 12.54 -0.47
C TYR A 200 10.20 12.05 -1.89
N LEU A 201 8.94 11.79 -2.21
CA LEU A 201 8.56 11.31 -3.53
C LEU A 201 8.83 12.34 -4.63
N HIS A 202 8.61 13.64 -4.38
CA HIS A 202 8.97 14.71 -5.31
C HIS A 202 10.48 14.79 -5.59
N SER A 203 11.31 14.38 -4.65
CA SER A 203 12.75 14.26 -4.90
C SER A 203 13.11 13.10 -5.83
N LYS A 204 12.14 12.21 -6.14
CA LYS A 204 12.31 10.99 -6.93
C LYS A 204 11.63 11.05 -8.30
N GLY A 205 10.66 11.94 -8.50
CA GLY A 205 9.95 12.09 -9.75
C GLY A 205 8.75 13.03 -9.65
N SER A 206 8.03 13.20 -10.75
CA SER A 206 6.78 13.94 -10.77
C SER A 206 5.67 13.17 -10.05
N VAL A 207 5.06 13.76 -9.04
CA VAL A 207 4.07 13.07 -8.19
C VAL A 207 2.66 13.46 -8.59
N THR A 208 1.82 12.46 -8.83
CA THR A 208 0.38 12.58 -8.96
C THR A 208 -0.28 11.85 -7.79
N TRP A 209 -1.20 12.52 -7.12
CA TRP A 209 -1.95 11.96 -6.02
C TRP A 209 -3.36 11.59 -6.45
N LEU A 210 -3.77 10.36 -6.16
CA LEU A 210 -5.11 9.85 -6.40
C LEU A 210 -5.79 9.49 -5.08
N SER A 211 -6.88 10.19 -4.74
CA SER A 211 -7.79 9.80 -3.68
C SER A 211 -8.97 9.04 -4.27
N LEU A 212 -9.23 7.83 -3.78
CA LEU A 212 -10.31 6.97 -4.26
C LEU A 212 -11.68 7.38 -3.69
N THR A 213 -11.68 8.02 -2.52
CA THR A 213 -12.91 8.53 -1.90
C THR A 213 -12.67 9.96 -1.43
N SER A 214 -13.68 10.81 -1.55
CA SER A 214 -13.68 12.09 -0.86
C SER A 214 -14.12 11.92 0.58
N PRO A 215 -13.49 12.63 1.55
CA PRO A 215 -14.07 12.76 2.86
C PRO A 215 -15.43 13.43 2.68
N SER A 216 -16.51 12.75 3.05
CA SER A 216 -17.83 13.35 3.02
C SER A 216 -17.79 14.62 3.85
N ASN A 217 -17.93 15.78 3.20
CA ASN A 217 -18.29 17.04 3.85
C ASN A 217 -19.71 16.92 4.42
N LYS A 218 -19.88 16.08 5.43
CA LYS A 218 -21.02 16.22 6.35
C LYS A 218 -20.55 17.15 7.46
N GLY A 219 -20.33 18.40 7.06
CA GLY A 219 -20.37 19.49 7.96
C GLY A 219 -21.83 19.85 8.18
N GLY A 220 -22.20 20.02 9.37
CA GLY A 220 -23.47 20.56 9.81
C GLY A 220 -23.50 20.51 11.28
#